data_1f62beb21a1f1c593791ebea3a706c94
#
_entry.id   1f62beb21a1f1c593791ebea3a706c94
#
_cell.length_a   1.000
_cell.length_b   1.000
_cell.length_c   1.000
_cell.angle_alpha   90.00
_cell.angle_beta   90.00
_cell.angle_gamma   90.00
#
_symmetry.space_group_name_H-M   'P 1'
#
loop_
_entity.id
_entity.type
_entity.pdbx_description
1 polymer ?
#
loop_
_entity_poly.entity_id
_entity_poly.type
_entity_poly.pdbx_seq_one_letter_code
_entity_poly.pdbx_strand_id
1 'polypeptide(L)'
;MNYAIVFRLLGYIQMIEGVLLLLPAVTSLIYAEWAVMGVFLLTAAISAALGLGLRTIKPRSKVFYMREGFAATALSWIAISIVGAVPFVLTGCIPNPVDALFETVSGFTTTGASILPAVEGLPNGILFWRSFTHWIGGMGVLVFLLSLLPLTGGSHVNLMKAESPGPQVDKLVPKVQSTAKILYGIYFALTVVEFCFLLAGGMNVFDSLLTSFGTAGTGGFGFKNDSFASFSPYIQWVVTIFMILFGVNFNAYFLLLLRRFRRAASSEEVRAYFGIILAAVAVITVNIRSLYGTFGEALRHAAFQVGSIITTTGFSSCDFDLWPTLAKEVLVLLMFVGACAGSTGGGIKVSRFLLLGKTLGKELKQALHPQVVAPVRMDGKLVNHETIRTTNVYIAAYIFLFGASLMLVSLDGFDMVTNFTSVAATLNNIGPGLNQVGPMMNFGAYSNFAKLVLIFDMLAGRLEIFPMLVLFLPDTWRRF
;
A
#
# COMPACT_ATOMS: atom_id res chain seq x y z
N MET A 1 -4.10 -12.23 26.57
CA MET A 1 -4.00 -10.96 25.82
C MET A 1 -4.37 -9.78 26.70
N ASN A 2 -3.69 -8.66 26.58
CA ASN A 2 -4.00 -7.42 27.29
C ASN A 2 -4.95 -6.55 26.47
N TYR A 3 -6.24 -6.88 26.51
CA TYR A 3 -7.29 -6.17 25.76
C TYR A 3 -7.32 -4.67 26.02
N ALA A 4 -7.07 -4.27 27.28
CA ALA A 4 -7.14 -2.87 27.66
C ALA A 4 -6.09 -1.99 26.93
N ILE A 5 -4.89 -2.51 26.69
CA ILE A 5 -3.87 -1.81 25.89
C ILE A 5 -4.31 -1.72 24.43
N VAL A 6 -4.82 -2.82 23.86
CA VAL A 6 -5.29 -2.84 22.46
C VAL A 6 -6.42 -1.81 22.26
N PHE A 7 -7.45 -1.83 23.10
CA PHE A 7 -8.56 -0.87 23.01
C PHE A 7 -8.11 0.57 23.21
N ARG A 8 -7.16 0.80 24.11
CA ARG A 8 -6.61 2.15 24.32
C ARG A 8 -5.84 2.65 23.11
N LEU A 9 -5.07 1.78 22.41
CA LEU A 9 -4.39 2.12 21.16
C LEU A 9 -5.41 2.44 20.04
N LEU A 10 -6.44 1.60 19.89
CA LEU A 10 -7.55 1.87 19.00
C LEU A 10 -8.18 3.24 19.29
N GLY A 11 -8.37 3.58 20.58
CA GLY A 11 -8.89 4.88 20.96
C GLY A 11 -8.03 6.06 20.49
N TYR A 12 -6.71 5.95 20.60
CA TYR A 12 -5.81 7.00 20.06
C TYR A 12 -5.91 7.13 18.53
N ILE A 13 -5.99 6.01 17.84
CA ILE A 13 -6.10 6.00 16.36
C ILE A 13 -7.41 6.64 15.93
N GLN A 14 -8.53 6.30 16.57
CA GLN A 14 -9.82 6.90 16.28
C GLN A 14 -9.84 8.41 16.55
N MET A 15 -9.19 8.89 17.61
CA MET A 15 -9.05 10.33 17.84
C MET A 15 -8.26 11.02 16.74
N ILE A 16 -7.19 10.40 16.24
CA ILE A 16 -6.39 10.93 15.13
C ILE A 16 -7.24 10.96 13.85
N GLU A 17 -7.95 9.88 13.54
CA GLU A 17 -8.84 9.83 12.39
C GLU A 17 -9.91 10.94 12.45
N GLY A 18 -10.50 11.18 13.63
CA GLY A 18 -11.44 12.28 13.83
C GLY A 18 -10.85 13.66 13.49
N VAL A 19 -9.57 13.88 13.82
CA VAL A 19 -8.87 15.12 13.44
C VAL A 19 -8.61 15.17 11.93
N LEU A 20 -8.18 14.04 11.32
CA LEU A 20 -7.91 13.98 9.88
C LEU A 20 -9.15 14.18 9.03
N LEU A 21 -10.32 13.73 9.48
CA LEU A 21 -11.64 13.97 8.84
C LEU A 21 -12.03 15.45 8.78
N LEU A 22 -11.41 16.33 9.55
CA LEU A 22 -11.64 17.77 9.44
C LEU A 22 -11.06 18.34 8.13
N LEU A 23 -10.05 17.72 7.52
CA LEU A 23 -9.47 18.21 6.28
C LEU A 23 -10.42 18.08 5.08
N PRO A 24 -11.07 16.94 4.81
CA PRO A 24 -12.12 16.88 3.79
C PRO A 24 -13.34 17.74 4.14
N ALA A 25 -13.66 17.97 5.42
CA ALA A 25 -14.69 18.94 5.82
C ALA A 25 -14.32 20.37 5.40
N VAL A 26 -13.06 20.78 5.60
CA VAL A 26 -12.55 22.08 5.13
C VAL A 26 -12.58 22.16 3.60
N THR A 27 -12.21 21.08 2.90
CA THR A 27 -12.32 21.02 1.44
C THR A 27 -13.76 21.23 1.00
N SER A 28 -14.72 20.52 1.60
CA SER A 28 -16.16 20.67 1.31
C SER A 28 -16.65 22.11 1.59
N LEU A 29 -16.13 22.78 2.62
CA LEU A 29 -16.42 24.18 2.92
C LEU A 29 -15.93 25.10 1.79
N ILE A 30 -14.72 24.90 1.30
CA ILE A 30 -14.12 25.71 0.21
C ILE A 30 -14.94 25.61 -1.08
N TYR A 31 -15.49 24.44 -1.37
CA TYR A 31 -16.32 24.19 -2.54
C TYR A 31 -17.83 24.38 -2.30
N ALA A 32 -18.22 24.95 -1.14
CA ALA A 32 -19.62 25.19 -0.74
C ALA A 32 -20.52 23.92 -0.72
N GLU A 33 -19.94 22.76 -0.43
CA GLU A 33 -20.62 21.47 -0.32
C GLU A 33 -21.13 21.25 1.11
N TRP A 34 -22.11 22.05 1.57
CA TRP A 34 -22.56 22.13 2.98
C TRP A 34 -23.04 20.79 3.54
N ALA A 35 -23.76 19.99 2.74
CA ALA A 35 -24.26 18.69 3.18
C ALA A 35 -23.11 17.70 3.42
N VAL A 36 -22.14 17.66 2.50
CA VAL A 36 -20.94 16.81 2.59
C VAL A 36 -20.07 17.22 3.77
N MET A 37 -19.88 18.54 3.98
CA MET A 37 -19.19 19.08 5.14
C MET A 37 -19.83 18.60 6.45
N GLY A 38 -21.16 18.68 6.54
CA GLY A 38 -21.91 18.23 7.72
C GLY A 38 -21.69 16.74 8.01
N VAL A 39 -21.63 15.89 6.98
CA VAL A 39 -21.35 14.46 7.11
C VAL A 39 -19.92 14.23 7.62
N PHE A 40 -18.92 14.93 7.10
CA PHE A 40 -17.54 14.79 7.59
C PHE A 40 -17.40 15.26 9.04
N LEU A 41 -18.04 16.36 9.43
CA LEU A 41 -18.03 16.84 10.83
C LEU A 41 -18.73 15.85 11.77
N LEU A 42 -19.86 15.27 11.36
CA LEU A 42 -20.54 14.22 12.12
C LEU A 42 -19.65 12.99 12.29
N THR A 43 -19.03 12.53 11.21
CA THR A 43 -18.13 11.35 11.26
C THR A 43 -16.91 11.64 12.14
N ALA A 44 -16.33 12.84 12.06
CA ALA A 44 -15.25 13.28 12.93
C ALA A 44 -15.66 13.26 14.41
N ALA A 45 -16.86 13.73 14.73
CA ALA A 45 -17.41 13.71 16.09
C ALA A 45 -17.62 12.26 16.59
N ILE A 46 -18.16 11.37 15.75
CA ILE A 46 -18.33 9.94 16.05
C ILE A 46 -16.98 9.29 16.34
N SER A 47 -15.99 9.50 15.45
CA SER A 47 -14.64 8.97 15.62
C SER A 47 -13.98 9.47 16.91
N ALA A 48 -14.07 10.75 17.18
CA ALA A 48 -13.55 11.36 18.43
C ALA A 48 -14.24 10.80 19.68
N ALA A 49 -15.56 10.65 19.65
CA ALA A 49 -16.33 10.09 20.77
C ALA A 49 -15.98 8.63 21.04
N LEU A 50 -15.88 7.80 19.99
CA LEU A 50 -15.40 6.42 20.09
C LEU A 50 -13.97 6.38 20.65
N GLY A 51 -13.08 7.23 20.14
CA GLY A 51 -11.71 7.33 20.59
C GLY A 51 -11.58 7.70 22.07
N LEU A 52 -12.36 8.71 22.52
CA LEU A 52 -12.41 9.11 23.92
C LEU A 52 -12.95 7.99 24.81
N GLY A 53 -14.04 7.31 24.41
CA GLY A 53 -14.62 6.18 25.12
C GLY A 53 -13.62 5.05 25.29
N LEU A 54 -12.94 4.61 24.24
CA LEU A 54 -11.94 3.53 24.29
C LEU A 54 -10.71 3.91 25.13
N ARG A 55 -10.30 5.18 25.12
CA ARG A 55 -9.17 5.68 25.92
C ARG A 55 -9.41 5.62 27.43
N THR A 56 -10.65 5.65 27.90
CA THR A 56 -10.98 5.55 29.35
C THR A 56 -10.61 4.20 29.94
N ILE A 57 -10.46 3.16 29.11
CA ILE A 57 -10.09 1.81 29.52
C ILE A 57 -8.63 1.82 30.02
N LYS A 58 -8.45 1.69 31.34
CA LYS A 58 -7.12 1.68 31.97
C LYS A 58 -6.51 0.28 31.92
N PRO A 59 -5.31 0.10 31.33
CA PRO A 59 -4.63 -1.19 31.35
C PRO A 59 -4.10 -1.50 32.77
N ARG A 60 -4.34 -2.72 33.24
CA ARG A 60 -3.82 -3.19 34.54
C ARG A 60 -2.31 -3.48 34.50
N SER A 61 -1.77 -3.77 33.33
CA SER A 61 -0.35 -4.05 33.10
C SER A 61 0.16 -3.26 31.92
N LYS A 62 1.42 -2.81 31.96
CA LYS A 62 2.09 -2.12 30.84
C LYS A 62 2.83 -3.09 29.91
N VAL A 63 2.73 -4.40 30.15
CA VAL A 63 3.41 -5.41 29.35
C VAL A 63 2.69 -5.55 27.99
N PHE A 64 3.46 -5.46 26.92
CA PHE A 64 3.00 -5.48 25.54
C PHE A 64 3.89 -6.43 24.72
N TYR A 65 3.34 -7.57 24.35
CA TYR A 65 4.03 -8.57 23.55
C TYR A 65 3.73 -8.41 22.07
N MET A 66 4.41 -9.18 21.21
CA MET A 66 4.20 -9.18 19.77
C MET A 66 2.76 -9.53 19.38
N ARG A 67 2.12 -10.42 20.15
CA ARG A 67 0.73 -10.84 19.95
C ARG A 67 -0.24 -9.65 20.05
N GLU A 68 -0.09 -8.83 21.10
CA GLU A 68 -0.87 -7.59 21.25
C GLU A 68 -0.57 -6.60 20.12
N GLY A 69 0.68 -6.57 19.62
CA GLY A 69 1.09 -5.76 18.49
C GLY A 69 0.34 -6.14 17.22
N PHE A 70 0.34 -7.41 16.85
CA PHE A 70 -0.38 -7.91 15.68
C PHE A 70 -1.89 -7.66 15.77
N ALA A 71 -2.51 -7.99 16.92
CA ALA A 71 -3.93 -7.77 17.10
C ALA A 71 -4.30 -6.27 17.06
N ALA A 72 -3.52 -5.41 17.71
CA ALA A 72 -3.74 -3.97 17.68
C ALA A 72 -3.60 -3.41 16.27
N THR A 73 -2.59 -3.85 15.51
CA THR A 73 -2.39 -3.43 14.12
C THR A 73 -3.60 -3.80 13.26
N ALA A 74 -3.97 -5.08 13.21
CA ALA A 74 -5.07 -5.53 12.36
C ALA A 74 -6.41 -4.89 12.74
N LEU A 75 -6.75 -4.83 14.04
CA LEU A 75 -7.98 -4.21 14.51
C LEU A 75 -8.00 -2.69 14.25
N SER A 76 -6.85 -2.01 14.28
CA SER A 76 -6.76 -0.60 13.96
C SER A 76 -7.11 -0.32 12.50
N TRP A 77 -6.56 -1.09 11.57
CA TRP A 77 -6.86 -0.96 10.15
C TRP A 77 -8.33 -1.26 9.83
N ILE A 78 -8.91 -2.26 10.47
CA ILE A 78 -10.34 -2.56 10.35
C ILE A 78 -11.18 -1.40 10.91
N ALA A 79 -10.84 -0.88 12.09
CA ALA A 79 -11.61 0.17 12.76
C ALA A 79 -11.60 1.50 11.98
N ILE A 80 -10.43 1.95 11.48
CA ILE A 80 -10.36 3.17 10.65
C ILE A 80 -11.10 2.99 9.33
N SER A 81 -11.08 1.79 8.75
CA SER A 81 -11.80 1.54 7.50
C SER A 81 -13.31 1.57 7.68
N ILE A 82 -13.82 1.07 8.81
CA ILE A 82 -15.26 1.12 9.12
C ILE A 82 -15.72 2.56 9.33
N VAL A 83 -14.99 3.36 10.11
CA VAL A 83 -15.35 4.76 10.36
C VAL A 83 -15.17 5.61 9.11
N GLY A 84 -14.07 5.40 8.38
CA GLY A 84 -13.79 6.10 7.12
C GLY A 84 -14.75 5.77 5.97
N ALA A 85 -15.54 4.67 6.06
CA ALA A 85 -16.59 4.34 5.12
C ALA A 85 -17.90 5.14 5.37
N VAL A 86 -18.11 5.64 6.57
CA VAL A 86 -19.35 6.36 6.94
C VAL A 86 -19.64 7.55 6.03
N PRO A 87 -18.68 8.43 5.65
CA PRO A 87 -18.94 9.53 4.73
C PRO A 87 -19.50 9.08 3.37
N PHE A 88 -19.02 7.98 2.81
CA PHE A 88 -19.50 7.47 1.52
C PHE A 88 -20.96 7.03 1.58
N VAL A 89 -21.37 6.36 2.67
CA VAL A 89 -22.74 5.89 2.87
C VAL A 89 -23.68 7.08 3.13
N LEU A 90 -23.31 7.97 4.06
CA LEU A 90 -24.18 9.07 4.47
C LEU A 90 -24.33 10.16 3.40
N THR A 91 -23.35 10.37 2.55
CA THR A 91 -23.49 11.28 1.38
C THR A 91 -24.28 10.65 0.24
N GLY A 92 -24.53 9.33 0.28
CA GLY A 92 -25.19 8.60 -0.79
C GLY A 92 -24.31 8.35 -2.02
N CYS A 93 -23.03 8.73 -1.98
CA CYS A 93 -22.08 8.45 -3.09
C CYS A 93 -21.86 6.95 -3.28
N ILE A 94 -21.85 6.19 -2.18
CA ILE A 94 -21.78 4.72 -2.19
C ILE A 94 -22.80 4.20 -1.15
N PRO A 95 -24.05 3.94 -1.57
CA PRO A 95 -25.11 3.58 -0.63
C PRO A 95 -24.94 2.21 0.03
N ASN A 96 -24.30 1.25 -0.66
CA ASN A 96 -24.08 -0.09 -0.12
C ASN A 96 -22.91 -0.06 0.89
N PRO A 97 -23.12 -0.44 2.17
CA PRO A 97 -22.08 -0.43 3.18
C PRO A 97 -20.87 -1.34 2.86
N VAL A 98 -21.07 -2.47 2.16
CA VAL A 98 -19.98 -3.36 1.74
C VAL A 98 -19.13 -2.67 0.68
N ASP A 99 -19.74 -1.99 -0.27
CA ASP A 99 -19.06 -1.22 -1.31
C ASP A 99 -18.30 -0.03 -0.71
N ALA A 100 -18.91 0.69 0.23
CA ALA A 100 -18.25 1.77 0.95
C ALA A 100 -17.05 1.29 1.77
N LEU A 101 -17.17 0.13 2.41
CA LEU A 101 -16.06 -0.51 3.13
C LEU A 101 -14.95 -0.94 2.17
N PHE A 102 -15.30 -1.53 1.01
CA PHE A 102 -14.34 -1.91 -0.04
C PHE A 102 -13.53 -0.69 -0.50
N GLU A 103 -14.21 0.41 -0.86
CA GLU A 103 -13.57 1.65 -1.31
C GLU A 103 -12.64 2.22 -0.24
N THR A 104 -13.08 2.22 1.03
CA THR A 104 -12.31 2.77 2.14
C THR A 104 -11.12 1.89 2.51
N VAL A 105 -11.30 0.57 2.55
CA VAL A 105 -10.18 -0.37 2.76
C VAL A 105 -9.17 -0.24 1.63
N SER A 106 -9.64 -0.18 0.38
CA SER A 106 -8.78 0.08 -0.78
C SER A 106 -8.02 1.40 -0.63
N GLY A 107 -8.67 2.43 -0.11
CA GLY A 107 -8.06 3.71 0.21
C GLY A 107 -6.93 3.59 1.23
N PHE A 108 -7.22 3.12 2.43
CA PHE A 108 -6.23 3.03 3.50
C PHE A 108 -5.13 2.00 3.22
N THR A 109 -5.45 0.85 2.63
CA THR A 109 -4.44 -0.15 2.25
C THR A 109 -3.63 0.23 1.01
N THR A 110 -3.94 1.42 0.45
CA THR A 110 -3.26 1.94 -0.75
C THR A 110 -3.35 0.98 -1.94
N THR A 111 -4.48 0.30 -2.09
CA THR A 111 -4.71 -0.66 -3.16
C THR A 111 -5.15 0.03 -4.45
N GLY A 112 -6.07 1.02 -4.36
CA GLY A 112 -6.60 1.70 -5.54
C GLY A 112 -7.64 0.94 -6.35
N ALA A 113 -8.05 -0.24 -5.90
CA ALA A 113 -9.20 -0.95 -6.47
C ALA A 113 -10.48 -0.17 -6.12
N SER A 114 -11.29 0.17 -7.11
CA SER A 114 -12.51 0.95 -6.92
C SER A 114 -13.75 0.16 -7.34
N ILE A 115 -14.86 0.39 -6.63
CA ILE A 115 -16.18 -0.11 -7.01
C ILE A 115 -16.97 0.93 -7.81
N LEU A 116 -16.47 2.14 -7.90
CA LEU A 116 -17.16 3.25 -8.56
C LEU A 116 -17.06 3.12 -10.08
N PRO A 117 -18.19 3.18 -10.79
CA PRO A 117 -18.19 3.15 -12.26
C PRO A 117 -17.68 4.47 -12.85
N ALA A 118 -17.85 5.57 -12.13
CA ALA A 118 -17.36 6.89 -12.51
C ALA A 118 -17.01 7.71 -11.27
N VAL A 119 -15.93 8.47 -11.35
CA VAL A 119 -15.44 9.33 -10.27
C VAL A 119 -15.67 10.82 -10.56
N GLU A 120 -15.83 11.16 -11.84
CA GLU A 120 -16.15 12.51 -12.27
C GLU A 120 -17.57 12.88 -11.82
N GLY A 121 -17.71 14.03 -11.20
CA GLY A 121 -18.97 14.47 -10.62
C GLY A 121 -19.20 14.10 -9.15
N LEU A 122 -18.28 13.36 -8.53
CA LEU A 122 -18.30 13.20 -7.07
C LEU A 122 -17.99 14.52 -6.37
N PRO A 123 -18.56 14.78 -5.17
CA PRO A 123 -18.20 15.94 -4.37
C PRO A 123 -16.69 16.03 -4.10
N ASN A 124 -16.13 17.24 -4.12
CA ASN A 124 -14.70 17.46 -3.92
C ASN A 124 -14.22 16.99 -2.55
N GLY A 125 -15.05 17.12 -1.50
CA GLY A 125 -14.74 16.55 -0.18
C GLY A 125 -14.56 15.03 -0.21
N ILE A 126 -15.37 14.31 -0.98
CA ILE A 126 -15.27 12.85 -1.16
C ILE A 126 -14.04 12.49 -1.98
N LEU A 127 -13.75 13.19 -3.09
CA LEU A 127 -12.53 12.99 -3.88
C LEU A 127 -11.26 13.23 -3.05
N PHE A 128 -11.28 14.30 -2.22
CA PHE A 128 -10.19 14.57 -1.31
C PHE A 128 -10.01 13.41 -0.31
N TRP A 129 -11.09 12.94 0.32
CA TRP A 129 -11.03 11.84 1.29
C TRP A 129 -10.46 10.57 0.68
N ARG A 130 -10.92 10.17 -0.52
CA ARG A 130 -10.39 9.01 -1.25
C ARG A 130 -8.87 9.08 -1.42
N SER A 131 -8.36 10.19 -1.97
CA SER A 131 -6.91 10.35 -2.20
C SER A 131 -6.13 10.52 -0.91
N PHE A 132 -6.71 11.19 0.10
CA PHE A 132 -6.06 11.40 1.38
C PHE A 132 -5.92 10.12 2.21
N THR A 133 -6.87 9.17 2.10
CA THR A 133 -6.70 7.84 2.72
C THR A 133 -5.46 7.12 2.21
N HIS A 134 -5.09 7.26 0.92
CA HIS A 134 -3.83 6.75 0.39
C HIS A 134 -2.61 7.37 1.05
N TRP A 135 -2.64 8.70 1.22
CA TRP A 135 -1.52 9.40 1.85
C TRP A 135 -1.32 8.98 3.31
N ILE A 136 -2.41 8.80 4.06
CA ILE A 136 -2.39 8.29 5.44
C ILE A 136 -1.88 6.85 5.47
N GLY A 137 -2.41 6.01 4.58
CA GLY A 137 -2.10 4.59 4.50
C GLY A 137 -0.67 4.29 4.03
N GLY A 138 -0.09 5.16 3.18
CA GLY A 138 1.22 4.94 2.55
C GLY A 138 2.36 4.73 3.54
N MET A 139 2.44 5.54 4.59
CA MET A 139 3.45 5.39 5.65
C MET A 139 3.00 4.55 6.84
N GLY A 140 1.75 4.05 6.80
CA GLY A 140 1.18 3.24 7.87
C GLY A 140 0.63 4.08 9.05
N VAL A 141 -0.56 3.71 9.48
CA VAL A 141 -1.31 4.45 10.51
C VAL A 141 -0.61 4.39 11.88
N LEU A 142 -0.04 3.22 12.23
CA LEU A 142 0.64 3.05 13.51
C LEU A 142 2.02 3.70 13.54
N VAL A 143 2.74 3.75 12.42
CA VAL A 143 4.01 4.50 12.32
C VAL A 143 3.75 5.99 12.50
N PHE A 144 2.63 6.50 11.97
CA PHE A 144 2.17 7.86 12.22
C PHE A 144 1.88 8.09 13.71
N LEU A 145 1.13 7.18 14.34
CA LEU A 145 0.86 7.22 15.77
C LEU A 145 2.16 7.23 16.61
N LEU A 146 3.13 6.38 16.25
CA LEU A 146 4.43 6.31 16.93
C LEU A 146 5.24 7.61 16.80
N SER A 147 5.08 8.36 15.70
CA SER A 147 5.76 9.63 15.50
C SER A 147 5.20 10.74 16.40
N LEU A 148 3.91 10.69 16.72
CA LEU A 148 3.21 11.72 17.49
C LEU A 148 3.19 11.45 19.00
N LEU A 149 3.01 10.21 19.41
CA LEU A 149 2.80 9.86 20.82
C LEU A 149 4.07 9.34 21.49
N PRO A 150 4.47 9.89 22.64
CA PRO A 150 5.53 9.32 23.48
C PRO A 150 4.98 8.10 24.23
N LEU A 151 4.96 6.93 23.60
CA LEU A 151 4.63 5.68 24.25
C LEU A 151 5.81 5.23 25.11
N THR A 152 5.58 4.87 26.36
CA THR A 152 6.62 4.41 27.29
C THR A 152 6.79 2.89 27.24
N GLY A 153 8.04 2.41 27.23
CA GLY A 153 8.36 0.96 27.30
C GLY A 153 8.62 0.31 25.95
N GLY A 154 8.75 -1.03 25.93
CA GLY A 154 9.05 -1.85 24.73
C GLY A 154 7.97 -1.88 23.64
N SER A 155 6.83 -1.24 23.87
CA SER A 155 5.67 -1.20 22.96
C SER A 155 5.99 -0.68 21.55
N HIS A 156 6.87 0.31 21.45
CA HIS A 156 7.27 0.92 20.18
C HIS A 156 7.87 -0.07 19.18
N VAL A 157 8.75 -0.95 19.66
CA VAL A 157 9.46 -1.91 18.81
C VAL A 157 8.49 -2.95 18.27
N ASN A 158 7.57 -3.44 19.09
CA ASN A 158 6.61 -4.46 18.70
C ASN A 158 5.56 -3.92 17.73
N LEU A 159 5.09 -2.68 17.91
CA LEU A 159 4.19 -2.02 16.95
C LEU A 159 4.87 -1.77 15.61
N MET A 160 6.09 -1.21 15.62
CA MET A 160 6.82 -0.95 14.39
C MET A 160 7.16 -2.24 13.62
N LYS A 161 7.48 -3.33 14.34
CA LYS A 161 7.68 -4.65 13.72
C LYS A 161 6.41 -5.24 13.14
N ALA A 162 5.25 -4.94 13.73
CA ALA A 162 3.96 -5.45 13.26
C ALA A 162 3.45 -4.75 12.00
N GLU A 163 3.86 -3.51 11.75
CA GLU A 163 3.39 -2.70 10.60
C GLU A 163 4.49 -2.48 9.53
N SER A 164 5.77 -2.62 9.89
CA SER A 164 6.87 -2.32 8.96
C SER A 164 7.04 -3.44 7.92
N PRO A 165 6.83 -3.17 6.63
CA PRO A 165 6.88 -4.18 5.59
C PRO A 165 8.30 -4.64 5.28
N GLY A 166 8.48 -5.98 5.21
CA GLY A 166 9.68 -6.63 4.71
C GLY A 166 10.63 -7.20 5.78
N PRO A 167 11.70 -7.90 5.36
CA PRO A 167 12.72 -8.43 6.25
C PRO A 167 13.40 -7.30 7.00
N GLN A 168 13.67 -7.50 8.29
CA GLN A 168 14.13 -6.46 9.22
C GLN A 168 15.33 -5.67 8.69
N VAL A 169 15.13 -4.37 8.56
CA VAL A 169 16.19 -3.42 8.20
C VAL A 169 16.90 -2.92 9.46
N ASP A 170 18.18 -2.63 9.35
CA ASP A 170 19.02 -2.05 10.41
C ASP A 170 18.35 -0.80 11.02
N LYS A 171 18.42 -0.66 12.34
CA LYS A 171 17.92 0.53 13.04
C LYS A 171 18.67 1.77 12.57
N LEU A 172 17.95 2.76 12.06
CA LEU A 172 18.54 4.02 11.57
C LEU A 172 19.12 4.87 12.72
N VAL A 173 18.43 4.86 13.84
CA VAL A 173 18.82 5.61 15.05
C VAL A 173 18.39 4.82 16.30
N PRO A 174 19.00 5.12 17.47
CA PRO A 174 18.74 4.37 18.71
C PRO A 174 17.28 4.41 19.19
N LYS A 175 16.53 5.48 18.83
CA LYS A 175 15.12 5.65 19.23
C LYS A 175 14.20 5.43 18.04
N VAL A 176 13.29 4.47 18.14
CA VAL A 176 12.26 4.13 17.13
C VAL A 176 11.43 5.35 16.72
N GLN A 177 11.04 6.19 17.67
CA GLN A 177 10.29 7.41 17.42
C GLN A 177 11.05 8.41 16.52
N SER A 178 12.37 8.55 16.72
CA SER A 178 13.20 9.43 15.87
C SER A 178 13.29 8.88 14.44
N THR A 179 13.38 7.57 14.28
CA THR A 179 13.34 6.92 12.96
C THR A 179 12.01 7.24 12.26
N ALA A 180 10.88 7.02 12.93
CA ALA A 180 9.56 7.31 12.38
C ALA A 180 9.43 8.77 11.92
N LYS A 181 9.85 9.74 12.75
CA LYS A 181 9.82 11.17 12.40
C LYS A 181 10.64 11.51 11.16
N ILE A 182 11.83 10.93 11.02
CA ILE A 182 12.69 11.17 9.86
C ILE A 182 12.04 10.60 8.59
N LEU A 183 11.53 9.37 8.65
CA LEU A 183 10.88 8.72 7.51
C LEU A 183 9.63 9.51 7.07
N TYR A 184 8.81 9.98 8.03
CA TYR A 184 7.68 10.87 7.73
C TYR A 184 8.11 12.20 7.13
N GLY A 185 9.22 12.79 7.62
CA GLY A 185 9.79 14.01 7.07
C GLY A 185 10.20 13.86 5.61
N ILE A 186 10.83 12.73 5.25
CA ILE A 186 11.22 12.41 3.86
C ILE A 186 9.96 12.21 3.00
N TYR A 187 8.99 11.46 3.49
CA TYR A 187 7.73 11.21 2.81
C TYR A 187 6.99 12.52 2.49
N PHE A 188 6.83 13.37 3.48
CA PHE A 188 6.20 14.68 3.33
C PHE A 188 6.98 15.58 2.35
N ALA A 189 8.30 15.63 2.47
CA ALA A 189 9.13 16.44 1.58
C ALA A 189 9.00 15.99 0.11
N LEU A 190 9.04 14.69 -0.16
CA LEU A 190 8.84 14.14 -1.52
C LEU A 190 7.44 14.47 -2.04
N THR A 191 6.39 14.37 -1.21
CA THR A 191 5.02 14.75 -1.59
C THR A 191 4.93 16.21 -1.99
N VAL A 192 5.56 17.12 -1.22
CA VAL A 192 5.58 18.56 -1.54
C VAL A 192 6.36 18.84 -2.82
N VAL A 193 7.47 18.16 -3.04
CA VAL A 193 8.28 18.34 -4.27
C VAL A 193 7.47 17.89 -5.48
N GLU A 194 6.80 16.73 -5.43
CA GLU A 194 5.90 16.27 -6.49
C GLU A 194 4.80 17.26 -6.78
N PHE A 195 4.11 17.74 -5.73
CA PHE A 195 3.06 18.74 -5.84
C PHE A 195 3.53 19.99 -6.60
N CYS A 196 4.74 20.50 -6.29
CA CYS A 196 5.31 21.65 -6.99
C CYS A 196 5.58 21.35 -8.47
N PHE A 197 6.07 20.14 -8.82
CA PHE A 197 6.29 19.75 -10.21
C PHE A 197 4.98 19.64 -11.00
N LEU A 198 3.91 19.11 -10.38
CA LEU A 198 2.59 19.02 -11.01
C LEU A 198 1.99 20.40 -11.26
N LEU A 199 2.10 21.34 -10.32
CA LEU A 199 1.71 22.73 -10.51
C LEU A 199 2.50 23.39 -11.65
N ALA A 200 3.80 23.18 -11.70
CA ALA A 200 4.66 23.69 -12.79
C ALA A 200 4.27 23.10 -14.17
N GLY A 201 3.67 21.90 -14.19
CA GLY A 201 3.11 21.27 -15.37
C GLY A 201 1.73 21.78 -15.79
N GLY A 202 1.20 22.78 -15.08
CA GLY A 202 -0.10 23.40 -15.40
C GLY A 202 -1.32 22.67 -14.84
N MET A 203 -1.13 21.69 -13.92
CA MET A 203 -2.23 21.08 -13.21
C MET A 203 -2.74 22.05 -12.11
N ASN A 204 -4.05 22.11 -11.89
CA ASN A 204 -4.61 22.97 -10.84
C ASN A 204 -4.22 22.46 -9.43
N VAL A 205 -4.40 23.33 -8.42
CA VAL A 205 -3.97 23.04 -7.02
C VAL A 205 -4.64 21.80 -6.46
N PHE A 206 -5.95 21.65 -6.68
CA PHE A 206 -6.71 20.53 -6.14
C PHE A 206 -6.29 19.20 -6.77
N ASP A 207 -6.24 19.14 -8.09
CA ASP A 207 -5.83 17.93 -8.81
C ASP A 207 -4.37 17.55 -8.52
N SER A 208 -3.47 18.54 -8.40
CA SER A 208 -2.08 18.31 -8.00
C SER A 208 -1.98 17.72 -6.60
N LEU A 209 -2.84 18.16 -5.68
CA LEU A 209 -2.86 17.65 -4.31
C LEU A 209 -3.36 16.21 -4.26
N LEU A 210 -4.48 15.90 -4.96
CA LEU A 210 -5.02 14.54 -5.04
C LEU A 210 -4.04 13.58 -5.70
N THR A 211 -3.41 14.00 -6.79
CA THR A 211 -2.37 13.22 -7.48
C THR A 211 -1.19 12.93 -6.56
N SER A 212 -0.65 13.94 -5.88
CA SER A 212 0.47 13.77 -4.97
C SER A 212 0.15 12.84 -3.81
N PHE A 213 -1.08 12.86 -3.30
CA PHE A 213 -1.52 11.91 -2.26
C PHE A 213 -1.59 10.48 -2.78
N GLY A 214 -2.15 10.27 -3.98
CA GLY A 214 -2.24 8.97 -4.61
C GLY A 214 -0.87 8.39 -4.96
N THR A 215 0.04 9.21 -5.50
CA THR A 215 1.41 8.80 -5.86
C THR A 215 2.24 8.50 -4.62
N ALA A 216 2.24 9.42 -3.64
CA ALA A 216 3.02 9.26 -2.41
C ALA A 216 2.59 8.03 -1.62
N GLY A 217 1.29 7.81 -1.49
CA GLY A 217 0.74 6.61 -0.87
C GLY A 217 0.96 5.35 -1.69
N THR A 218 1.32 5.46 -2.97
CA THR A 218 1.30 4.37 -3.94
C THR A 218 -0.07 3.69 -4.01
N GLY A 219 -1.14 4.51 -4.13
CA GLY A 219 -2.50 4.04 -3.95
C GLY A 219 -3.39 4.01 -5.20
N GLY A 220 -3.20 4.92 -6.16
CA GLY A 220 -3.81 4.83 -7.48
C GLY A 220 -5.24 5.35 -7.65
N PHE A 221 -5.91 5.86 -6.62
CA PHE A 221 -7.19 6.52 -6.82
C PHE A 221 -7.05 7.78 -7.67
N GLY A 222 -7.68 7.77 -8.84
CA GLY A 222 -7.81 8.92 -9.72
C GLY A 222 -9.04 9.76 -9.38
N PHE A 223 -9.06 11.00 -9.89
CA PHE A 223 -10.20 11.91 -9.90
C PHE A 223 -10.79 12.08 -11.32
N LYS A 224 -10.20 11.40 -12.30
CA LYS A 224 -10.72 11.22 -13.66
C LYS A 224 -10.96 9.75 -13.97
N ASN A 225 -11.96 9.49 -14.81
CA ASN A 225 -12.33 8.12 -15.20
C ASN A 225 -11.24 7.45 -16.05
N ASP A 226 -10.50 8.24 -16.83
CA ASP A 226 -9.40 7.79 -17.69
C ASP A 226 -8.02 7.81 -17.01
N SER A 227 -8.00 7.99 -15.68
CA SER A 227 -6.78 8.11 -14.86
C SER A 227 -5.83 9.19 -15.44
N PHE A 228 -4.69 8.83 -16.04
CA PHE A 228 -3.72 9.78 -16.61
C PHE A 228 -3.70 9.80 -18.15
N ALA A 229 -4.62 9.14 -18.84
CA ALA A 229 -4.60 9.06 -20.31
C ALA A 229 -4.74 10.45 -20.99
N SER A 230 -5.59 11.34 -20.45
CA SER A 230 -5.82 12.70 -20.99
C SER A 230 -4.78 13.74 -20.57
N PHE A 231 -3.86 13.41 -19.66
CA PHE A 231 -2.85 14.36 -19.18
C PHE A 231 -1.66 14.51 -20.14
N SER A 232 -0.98 15.67 -20.06
CA SER A 232 0.20 15.95 -20.87
C SER A 232 1.34 14.96 -20.64
N PRO A 233 2.21 14.73 -21.63
CA PRO A 233 3.41 13.91 -21.48
C PRO A 233 4.30 14.32 -20.31
N TYR A 234 4.38 15.62 -20.01
CA TYR A 234 5.13 16.13 -18.86
C TYR A 234 4.57 15.59 -17.53
N ILE A 235 3.26 15.72 -17.32
CA ILE A 235 2.59 15.22 -16.09
C ILE A 235 2.76 13.71 -15.95
N GLN A 236 2.58 12.96 -17.06
CA GLN A 236 2.79 11.52 -17.06
C GLN A 236 4.22 11.14 -16.65
N TRP A 237 5.24 11.86 -17.13
CA TRP A 237 6.63 11.62 -16.71
C TRP A 237 6.89 12.01 -15.25
N VAL A 238 6.35 13.13 -14.77
CA VAL A 238 6.46 13.52 -13.36
C VAL A 238 5.89 12.42 -12.46
N VAL A 239 4.66 11.98 -12.72
CA VAL A 239 4.01 10.92 -11.94
C VAL A 239 4.81 9.61 -12.02
N THR A 240 5.30 9.22 -13.21
CA THR A 240 6.13 8.02 -13.38
C THR A 240 7.37 8.06 -12.50
N ILE A 241 8.11 9.17 -12.52
CA ILE A 241 9.34 9.32 -11.74
C ILE A 241 9.03 9.26 -10.24
N PHE A 242 7.99 9.97 -9.78
CA PHE A 242 7.64 9.98 -8.36
C PHE A 242 7.08 8.65 -7.89
N MET A 243 6.27 7.91 -8.67
CA MET A 243 5.89 6.53 -8.36
C MET A 243 7.14 5.66 -8.10
N ILE A 244 8.10 5.69 -9.02
CA ILE A 244 9.36 4.92 -8.87
C ILE A 244 10.14 5.36 -7.62
N LEU A 245 10.21 6.67 -7.35
CA LEU A 245 10.90 7.20 -6.16
C LEU A 245 10.21 6.75 -4.85
N PHE A 246 8.89 6.79 -4.75
CA PHE A 246 8.17 6.31 -3.55
C PHE A 246 8.30 4.79 -3.36
N GLY A 247 8.57 4.03 -4.42
CA GLY A 247 8.86 2.60 -4.36
C GLY A 247 10.28 2.25 -3.86
N VAL A 248 11.19 3.22 -3.73
CA VAL A 248 12.54 3.00 -3.18
C VAL A 248 12.50 2.90 -1.66
N ASN A 249 13.38 2.09 -1.09
CA ASN A 249 13.57 1.98 0.35
C ASN A 249 13.90 3.35 0.99
N PHE A 250 13.09 3.81 1.93
CA PHE A 250 13.27 5.12 2.59
C PHE A 250 14.58 5.22 3.39
N ASN A 251 15.18 4.11 3.80
CA ASN A 251 16.51 4.10 4.39
C ASN A 251 17.59 4.56 3.40
N ALA A 252 17.42 4.32 2.10
CA ALA A 252 18.34 4.81 1.09
C ALA A 252 18.32 6.35 1.05
N TYR A 253 17.14 6.97 1.11
CA TYR A 253 17.03 8.44 1.21
C TYR A 253 17.69 9.00 2.49
N PHE A 254 17.51 8.33 3.62
CA PHE A 254 18.19 8.73 4.85
C PHE A 254 19.73 8.68 4.70
N LEU A 255 20.25 7.63 4.04
CA LEU A 255 21.69 7.54 3.74
C LEU A 255 22.16 8.66 2.80
N LEU A 256 21.33 9.05 1.82
CA LEU A 256 21.63 10.18 0.94
C LEU A 256 21.68 11.51 1.72
N LEU A 257 20.74 11.75 2.64
CA LEU A 257 20.74 12.92 3.53
C LEU A 257 22.00 12.97 4.40
N LEU A 258 22.52 11.81 4.85
CA LEU A 258 23.78 11.70 5.57
C LEU A 258 25.02 11.75 4.66
N ARG A 259 24.86 12.07 3.37
CA ARG A 259 25.94 12.11 2.34
C ARG A 259 26.70 10.79 2.18
N ARG A 260 26.07 9.65 2.52
CA ARG A 260 26.64 8.30 2.36
C ARG A 260 26.23 7.67 1.02
N PHE A 261 26.46 8.37 -0.08
CA PHE A 261 26.02 8.00 -1.43
C PHE A 261 26.45 6.59 -1.84
N ARG A 262 27.70 6.19 -1.54
CA ARG A 262 28.19 4.84 -1.88
C ARG A 262 27.39 3.73 -1.20
N ARG A 263 26.97 3.93 0.06
CA ARG A 263 26.17 2.92 0.79
C ARG A 263 24.74 2.85 0.25
N ALA A 264 24.13 3.98 -0.08
CA ALA A 264 22.81 3.99 -0.70
C ALA A 264 22.82 3.27 -2.06
N ALA A 265 23.81 3.56 -2.92
CA ALA A 265 23.95 2.94 -4.24
C ALA A 265 24.42 1.46 -4.19
N SER A 266 25.06 1.02 -3.09
CA SER A 266 25.51 -0.36 -2.94
C SER A 266 24.43 -1.33 -2.46
N SER A 267 23.23 -0.85 -2.08
CA SER A 267 22.12 -1.70 -1.69
C SER A 267 21.73 -2.63 -2.82
N GLU A 268 21.80 -3.94 -2.57
CA GLU A 268 21.44 -4.96 -3.56
C GLU A 268 19.96 -4.89 -3.94
N GLU A 269 19.09 -4.60 -2.97
CA GLU A 269 17.66 -4.43 -3.20
C GLU A 269 17.37 -3.27 -4.15
N VAL A 270 17.96 -2.09 -3.91
CA VAL A 270 17.75 -0.89 -4.74
C VAL A 270 18.26 -1.13 -6.16
N ARG A 271 19.43 -1.78 -6.31
CA ARG A 271 19.96 -2.11 -7.64
C ARG A 271 19.09 -3.11 -8.38
N ALA A 272 18.60 -4.14 -7.70
CA ALA A 272 17.71 -5.12 -8.30
C ALA A 272 16.38 -4.48 -8.71
N TYR A 273 15.81 -3.60 -7.87
CA TYR A 273 14.59 -2.87 -8.16
C TYR A 273 14.72 -2.05 -9.46
N PHE A 274 15.75 -1.21 -9.58
CA PHE A 274 15.97 -0.46 -10.82
C PHE A 274 16.31 -1.34 -12.02
N GLY A 275 17.04 -2.45 -11.80
CA GLY A 275 17.33 -3.43 -12.85
C GLY A 275 16.07 -4.09 -13.40
N ILE A 276 15.13 -4.48 -12.53
CA ILE A 276 13.83 -5.06 -12.94
C ILE A 276 13.01 -4.04 -13.72
N ILE A 277 12.93 -2.79 -13.24
CA ILE A 277 12.21 -1.71 -13.93
C ILE A 277 12.78 -1.50 -15.34
N LEU A 278 14.09 -1.32 -15.45
CA LEU A 278 14.73 -1.07 -16.76
C LEU A 278 14.53 -2.23 -17.71
N ALA A 279 14.67 -3.48 -17.25
CA ALA A 279 14.45 -4.66 -18.07
C ALA A 279 12.99 -4.76 -18.53
N ALA A 280 12.03 -4.56 -17.64
CA ALA A 280 10.59 -4.60 -17.98
C ALA A 280 10.21 -3.48 -18.95
N VAL A 281 10.67 -2.25 -18.70
CA VAL A 281 10.44 -1.11 -19.60
C VAL A 281 11.00 -1.39 -20.98
N ALA A 282 12.22 -1.93 -21.09
CA ALA A 282 12.83 -2.26 -22.37
C ALA A 282 12.02 -3.31 -23.15
N VAL A 283 11.66 -4.42 -22.49
CA VAL A 283 10.87 -5.51 -23.09
C VAL A 283 9.50 -5.00 -23.56
N ILE A 284 8.77 -4.30 -22.70
CA ILE A 284 7.45 -3.78 -23.03
C ILE A 284 7.53 -2.74 -24.14
N THR A 285 8.47 -1.77 -24.07
CA THR A 285 8.63 -0.75 -25.10
C THR A 285 8.82 -1.34 -26.50
N VAL A 286 9.69 -2.36 -26.62
CA VAL A 286 9.91 -3.05 -27.90
C VAL A 286 8.64 -3.78 -28.35
N ASN A 287 7.94 -4.42 -27.44
CA ASN A 287 6.74 -5.22 -27.74
C ASN A 287 5.54 -4.37 -28.19
N ILE A 288 5.34 -3.18 -27.58
CA ILE A 288 4.24 -2.28 -27.90
C ILE A 288 4.58 -1.22 -28.95
N ARG A 289 5.81 -1.22 -29.48
CA ARG A 289 6.30 -0.18 -30.41
C ARG A 289 5.40 0.04 -31.63
N SER A 290 4.79 -1.03 -32.13
CA SER A 290 3.90 -0.99 -33.29
C SER A 290 2.53 -0.35 -33.01
N LEU A 291 2.14 -0.22 -31.76
CA LEU A 291 0.86 0.37 -31.36
C LEU A 291 0.90 1.89 -31.26
N TYR A 292 2.09 2.49 -31.22
CA TYR A 292 2.27 3.92 -30.99
C TYR A 292 3.04 4.58 -32.14
N GLY A 293 2.74 5.86 -32.39
CA GLY A 293 3.33 6.62 -33.49
C GLY A 293 4.84 6.84 -33.38
N THR A 294 5.35 7.00 -32.13
CA THR A 294 6.77 7.26 -31.89
C THR A 294 7.35 6.33 -30.83
N PHE A 295 8.68 6.10 -30.89
CA PHE A 295 9.38 5.34 -29.86
C PHE A 295 9.26 5.99 -28.47
N GLY A 296 9.31 7.33 -28.41
CA GLY A 296 9.19 8.08 -27.15
C GLY A 296 7.81 7.93 -26.51
N GLU A 297 6.76 7.79 -27.28
CA GLU A 297 5.41 7.53 -26.79
C GLU A 297 5.28 6.12 -26.23
N ALA A 298 5.75 5.11 -26.97
CA ALA A 298 5.79 3.72 -26.47
C ALA A 298 6.61 3.61 -25.18
N LEU A 299 7.79 4.26 -25.13
CA LEU A 299 8.64 4.30 -23.93
C LEU A 299 7.94 4.96 -22.74
N ARG A 300 7.23 6.07 -22.96
CA ARG A 300 6.48 6.78 -21.91
C ARG A 300 5.40 5.88 -21.29
N HIS A 301 4.55 5.28 -22.13
CA HIS A 301 3.50 4.40 -21.64
C HIS A 301 4.06 3.13 -20.98
N ALA A 302 5.10 2.52 -21.54
CA ALA A 302 5.78 1.39 -20.93
C ALA A 302 6.36 1.74 -19.55
N ALA A 303 7.08 2.86 -19.45
CA ALA A 303 7.67 3.32 -18.19
C ALA A 303 6.61 3.67 -17.15
N PHE A 304 5.51 4.30 -17.57
CA PHE A 304 4.38 4.64 -16.70
C PHE A 304 3.75 3.37 -16.12
N GLN A 305 3.38 2.40 -16.97
CA GLN A 305 2.72 1.18 -16.51
C GLN A 305 3.65 0.29 -15.66
N VAL A 306 4.92 0.13 -16.07
CA VAL A 306 5.91 -0.59 -15.25
C VAL A 306 6.09 0.09 -13.90
N GLY A 307 6.27 1.42 -13.89
CA GLY A 307 6.36 2.20 -12.65
C GLY A 307 5.13 2.01 -11.77
N SER A 308 3.94 2.15 -12.35
CA SER A 308 2.67 2.00 -11.65
C SER A 308 2.48 0.61 -11.02
N ILE A 309 2.75 -0.45 -11.77
CA ILE A 309 2.50 -1.82 -11.32
C ILE A 309 3.54 -2.29 -10.31
N ILE A 310 4.84 -2.08 -10.55
CA ILE A 310 5.89 -2.56 -9.63
C ILE A 310 5.88 -1.81 -8.30
N THR A 311 5.50 -0.54 -8.31
CA THR A 311 5.37 0.25 -7.08
C THR A 311 4.03 0.03 -6.39
N THR A 312 3.15 -0.77 -7.01
CA THR A 312 1.78 -1.02 -6.55
C THR A 312 0.94 0.26 -6.46
N THR A 313 1.19 1.25 -7.32
CA THR A 313 0.43 2.49 -7.33
C THR A 313 -0.92 2.33 -8.05
N GLY A 314 -0.97 1.66 -9.20
CA GLY A 314 -2.22 1.39 -9.90
C GLY A 314 -2.76 2.49 -10.82
N PHE A 315 -2.08 3.62 -10.99
CA PHE A 315 -2.43 4.60 -12.02
C PHE A 315 -2.23 4.05 -13.42
N SER A 316 -3.01 4.51 -14.40
CA SER A 316 -2.82 4.14 -15.80
C SER A 316 -2.78 5.34 -16.73
N SER A 317 -1.90 5.28 -17.73
CA SER A 317 -1.78 6.27 -18.79
C SER A 317 -2.42 5.82 -20.11
N CYS A 318 -2.89 4.59 -20.17
CA CYS A 318 -3.56 3.97 -21.31
C CYS A 318 -4.23 2.67 -20.86
N ASP A 319 -5.11 2.13 -21.68
CA ASP A 319 -5.67 0.80 -21.47
C ASP A 319 -4.64 -0.28 -21.88
N PHE A 320 -3.90 -0.80 -20.90
CA PHE A 320 -2.92 -1.85 -21.13
C PHE A 320 -3.54 -3.23 -21.33
N ASP A 321 -4.85 -3.38 -21.09
CA ASP A 321 -5.53 -4.64 -21.41
C ASP A 321 -5.61 -4.91 -22.92
N LEU A 322 -5.48 -3.85 -23.72
CA LEU A 322 -5.36 -3.93 -25.18
C LEU A 322 -3.95 -4.24 -25.68
N TRP A 323 -2.95 -4.33 -24.79
CA TRP A 323 -1.56 -4.61 -25.17
C TRP A 323 -1.36 -6.07 -25.59
N PRO A 324 -0.29 -6.38 -26.36
CA PRO A 324 0.08 -7.75 -26.68
C PRO A 324 0.30 -8.59 -25.43
N THR A 325 0.06 -9.89 -25.54
CA THR A 325 0.11 -10.84 -24.43
C THR A 325 1.41 -10.75 -23.63
N LEU A 326 2.58 -10.68 -24.32
CA LEU A 326 3.87 -10.58 -23.64
C LEU A 326 3.95 -9.36 -22.70
N ALA A 327 3.46 -8.19 -23.12
CA ALA A 327 3.46 -7.01 -22.29
C ALA A 327 2.55 -7.17 -21.07
N LYS A 328 1.36 -7.76 -21.24
CA LYS A 328 0.44 -8.08 -20.12
C LYS A 328 1.04 -9.08 -19.15
N GLU A 329 1.67 -10.15 -19.63
CA GLU A 329 2.34 -11.16 -18.81
C GLU A 329 3.47 -10.55 -17.95
N VAL A 330 4.29 -9.67 -18.56
CA VAL A 330 5.32 -8.94 -17.81
C VAL A 330 4.70 -8.09 -16.70
N LEU A 331 3.60 -7.36 -16.97
CA LEU A 331 2.91 -6.58 -15.95
C LEU A 331 2.33 -7.47 -14.84
N VAL A 332 1.71 -8.62 -15.19
CA VAL A 332 1.19 -9.58 -14.20
C VAL A 332 2.31 -10.14 -13.31
N LEU A 333 3.48 -10.47 -13.89
CA LEU A 333 4.64 -10.89 -13.08
C LEU A 333 5.12 -9.79 -12.14
N LEU A 334 5.13 -8.53 -12.59
CA LEU A 334 5.50 -7.39 -11.75
C LEU A 334 4.52 -7.16 -10.59
N MET A 335 3.24 -7.54 -10.74
CA MET A 335 2.26 -7.46 -9.63
C MET A 335 2.72 -8.22 -8.39
N PHE A 336 3.41 -9.35 -8.56
CA PHE A 336 3.91 -10.14 -7.44
C PHE A 336 5.23 -9.61 -6.87
N VAL A 337 6.09 -9.02 -7.71
CA VAL A 337 7.41 -8.55 -7.27
C VAL A 337 7.30 -7.44 -6.23
N GLY A 338 6.50 -6.42 -6.52
CA GLY A 338 6.30 -5.27 -5.63
C GLY A 338 7.52 -4.32 -5.56
N ALA A 339 7.45 -3.37 -4.63
CA ALA A 339 8.49 -2.36 -4.41
C ALA A 339 9.59 -2.83 -3.43
N CYS A 340 10.51 -1.93 -3.05
CA CYS A 340 11.51 -2.20 -2.02
C CYS A 340 10.88 -2.34 -0.62
N ALA A 341 11.49 -3.14 0.24
CA ALA A 341 11.14 -3.18 1.67
C ALA A 341 11.40 -1.81 2.31
N GLY A 342 10.47 -1.36 3.18
CA GLY A 342 10.57 -0.03 3.78
C GLY A 342 10.32 1.12 2.81
N SER A 343 9.55 0.89 1.74
CA SER A 343 8.89 1.86 0.88
C SER A 343 7.39 1.94 1.19
N THR A 344 6.65 2.79 0.49
CA THR A 344 5.19 2.86 0.61
C THR A 344 4.46 1.77 -0.16
N GLY A 345 5.11 1.13 -1.15
CA GLY A 345 4.52 0.10 -2.00
C GLY A 345 4.11 -1.18 -1.30
N GLY A 346 3.17 -1.90 -1.86
CA GLY A 346 2.70 -3.24 -1.46
C GLY A 346 3.52 -4.39 -2.07
N GLY A 347 2.89 -5.55 -2.28
CA GLY A 347 3.48 -6.75 -2.88
C GLY A 347 4.44 -7.52 -1.98
N ILE A 348 5.05 -8.58 -2.52
CA ILE A 348 5.94 -9.50 -1.78
C ILE A 348 7.26 -8.83 -1.37
N LYS A 349 7.70 -7.80 -2.07
CA LYS A 349 8.95 -7.04 -1.95
C LYS A 349 10.15 -7.67 -2.65
N VAL A 350 10.92 -6.81 -3.34
CA VAL A 350 12.14 -7.18 -4.07
C VAL A 350 13.14 -7.93 -3.18
N SER A 351 13.30 -7.50 -1.91
CA SER A 351 14.22 -8.15 -0.96
C SER A 351 13.92 -9.62 -0.72
N ARG A 352 12.62 -10.02 -0.67
CA ARG A 352 12.25 -11.43 -0.50
C ARG A 352 12.57 -12.25 -1.74
N PHE A 353 12.36 -11.72 -2.94
CA PHE A 353 12.77 -12.40 -4.18
C PHE A 353 14.27 -12.58 -4.26
N LEU A 354 15.07 -11.58 -3.85
CA LEU A 354 16.52 -11.72 -3.76
C LEU A 354 16.94 -12.80 -2.77
N LEU A 355 16.31 -12.84 -1.58
CA LEU A 355 16.59 -13.87 -0.58
C LEU A 355 16.24 -15.28 -1.08
N LEU A 356 15.08 -15.42 -1.74
CA LEU A 356 14.64 -16.69 -2.33
C LEU A 356 15.63 -17.16 -3.41
N GLY A 357 16.01 -16.28 -4.34
CA GLY A 357 16.98 -16.62 -5.39
C GLY A 357 18.35 -17.04 -4.82
N LYS A 358 18.85 -16.32 -3.80
CA LYS A 358 20.10 -16.67 -3.12
C LYS A 358 19.99 -17.97 -2.33
N THR A 359 18.84 -18.22 -1.69
CA THR A 359 18.57 -19.47 -0.97
C THR A 359 18.52 -20.63 -1.94
N LEU A 360 17.81 -20.49 -3.07
CA LEU A 360 17.79 -21.50 -4.14
C LEU A 360 19.21 -21.80 -4.64
N GLY A 361 20.00 -20.76 -4.92
CA GLY A 361 21.40 -20.92 -5.35
C GLY A 361 22.27 -21.64 -4.31
N LYS A 362 22.02 -21.40 -3.01
CA LYS A 362 22.67 -22.16 -1.91
C LYS A 362 22.28 -23.61 -1.93
N GLU A 363 20.98 -23.93 -1.99
CA GLU A 363 20.47 -25.31 -1.98
C GLU A 363 20.98 -26.11 -3.19
N LEU A 364 21.01 -25.49 -4.38
CA LEU A 364 21.58 -26.12 -5.57
C LEU A 364 23.09 -26.44 -5.41
N LYS A 365 23.87 -25.53 -4.81
CA LYS A 365 25.28 -25.78 -4.51
C LYS A 365 25.47 -26.90 -3.50
N GLN A 366 24.64 -26.97 -2.47
CA GLN A 366 24.68 -28.03 -1.46
C GLN A 366 24.23 -29.38 -2.01
N ALA A 367 23.26 -29.39 -2.95
CA ALA A 367 22.89 -30.64 -3.66
C ALA A 367 24.04 -31.22 -4.49
N LEU A 368 24.86 -30.37 -5.13
CA LEU A 368 26.02 -30.77 -5.91
C LEU A 368 27.23 -31.10 -5.02
N HIS A 369 27.40 -30.38 -3.93
CA HIS A 369 28.52 -30.49 -3.00
C HIS A 369 28.04 -30.49 -1.56
N PRO A 370 27.61 -31.61 -0.98
CA PRO A 370 26.95 -31.69 0.32
C PRO A 370 27.74 -31.09 1.50
N GLN A 371 29.07 -31.08 1.41
CA GLN A 371 29.95 -30.54 2.46
C GLN A 371 30.21 -29.04 2.33
N VAL A 372 29.69 -28.38 1.28
CA VAL A 372 29.93 -26.95 1.06
C VAL A 372 29.14 -26.11 2.07
N VAL A 373 29.85 -25.23 2.77
CA VAL A 373 29.21 -24.18 3.60
C VAL A 373 28.98 -22.96 2.72
N ALA A 374 27.75 -22.79 2.28
CA ALA A 374 27.33 -21.65 1.42
C ALA A 374 26.42 -20.68 2.21
N PRO A 375 26.96 -19.66 2.90
CA PRO A 375 26.16 -18.72 3.64
C PRO A 375 25.43 -17.74 2.70
N VAL A 376 24.15 -17.48 2.97
CA VAL A 376 23.39 -16.44 2.28
C VAL A 376 23.81 -15.08 2.82
N ARG A 377 24.17 -14.15 1.92
CA ARG A 377 24.55 -12.77 2.26
C ARG A 377 23.68 -11.77 1.51
N MET A 378 23.35 -10.65 2.17
CA MET A 378 22.69 -9.51 1.59
C MET A 378 23.40 -8.23 2.02
N ASP A 379 23.69 -7.35 1.07
CA ASP A 379 24.51 -6.15 1.28
C ASP A 379 25.86 -6.45 1.97
N GLY A 380 26.49 -7.59 1.65
CA GLY A 380 27.73 -8.07 2.24
C GLY A 380 27.61 -8.68 3.65
N LYS A 381 26.45 -8.60 4.31
CA LYS A 381 26.19 -9.16 5.65
C LYS A 381 25.60 -10.56 5.57
N LEU A 382 25.92 -11.40 6.55
CA LEU A 382 25.28 -12.71 6.70
C LEU A 382 23.79 -12.53 7.06
N VAL A 383 22.93 -13.24 6.33
CA VAL A 383 21.51 -13.31 6.64
C VAL A 383 21.25 -14.37 7.70
N ASN A 384 20.51 -14.01 8.72
CA ASN A 384 20.17 -14.92 9.81
C ASN A 384 19.23 -16.04 9.32
N HIS A 385 19.41 -17.27 9.81
CA HIS A 385 18.55 -18.41 9.48
C HIS A 385 17.06 -18.15 9.77
N GLU A 386 16.76 -17.41 10.83
CA GLU A 386 15.40 -17.01 11.17
C GLU A 386 14.76 -16.15 10.06
N THR A 387 15.50 -15.20 9.48
CA THR A 387 15.03 -14.36 8.38
C THR A 387 14.71 -15.18 7.13
N ILE A 388 15.57 -16.14 6.78
CA ILE A 388 15.35 -17.04 5.64
C ILE A 388 14.09 -17.90 5.89
N ARG A 389 13.98 -18.50 7.08
CA ARG A 389 12.82 -19.31 7.46
C ARG A 389 11.53 -18.49 7.41
N THR A 390 11.53 -17.29 7.99
CA THR A 390 10.35 -16.41 8.00
C THR A 390 9.94 -16.01 6.59
N THR A 391 10.92 -15.75 5.69
CA THR A 391 10.64 -15.45 4.28
C THR A 391 9.97 -16.64 3.58
N ASN A 392 10.48 -17.86 3.77
CA ASN A 392 9.91 -19.05 3.16
C ASN A 392 8.49 -19.33 3.69
N VAL A 393 8.26 -19.18 5.01
CA VAL A 393 6.92 -19.34 5.60
C VAL A 393 5.96 -18.27 5.11
N TYR A 394 6.43 -17.02 4.93
CA TYR A 394 5.62 -15.96 4.34
C TYR A 394 5.16 -16.32 2.92
N ILE A 395 6.07 -16.79 2.05
CA ILE A 395 5.72 -17.19 0.69
C ILE A 395 4.75 -18.37 0.68
N ALA A 396 4.95 -19.36 1.55
CA ALA A 396 3.99 -20.46 1.67
C ALA A 396 2.60 -19.97 2.09
N ALA A 397 2.51 -19.14 3.13
CA ALA A 397 1.26 -18.54 3.57
C ALA A 397 0.60 -17.69 2.47
N TYR A 398 1.41 -16.91 1.72
CA TYR A 398 0.95 -16.13 0.59
C TYR A 398 0.30 -17.00 -0.50
N ILE A 399 0.94 -18.09 -0.89
CA ILE A 399 0.42 -19.01 -1.93
C ILE A 399 -0.89 -19.67 -1.46
N PHE A 400 -0.96 -20.12 -0.20
CA PHE A 400 -2.19 -20.68 0.37
C PHE A 400 -3.32 -19.67 0.41
N LEU A 401 -3.04 -18.45 0.86
CA LEU A 401 -4.04 -17.39 0.91
C LEU A 401 -4.53 -17.03 -0.49
N PHE A 402 -3.60 -16.81 -1.42
CA PHE A 402 -3.92 -16.52 -2.82
C PHE A 402 -4.82 -17.60 -3.44
N GLY A 403 -4.46 -18.88 -3.26
CA GLY A 403 -5.27 -20.00 -3.76
C GLY A 403 -6.65 -20.07 -3.13
N ALA A 404 -6.75 -19.85 -1.81
CA ALA A 404 -8.03 -19.84 -1.10
C ALA A 404 -8.93 -18.70 -1.58
N SER A 405 -8.40 -17.47 -1.67
CA SER A 405 -9.13 -16.29 -2.16
C SER A 405 -9.57 -16.47 -3.61
N LEU A 406 -8.70 -17.02 -4.48
CA LEU A 406 -9.04 -17.31 -5.87
C LEU A 406 -10.24 -18.27 -5.98
N MET A 407 -10.24 -19.34 -5.18
CA MET A 407 -11.37 -20.30 -5.17
C MET A 407 -12.67 -19.65 -4.69
N LEU A 408 -12.59 -18.81 -3.65
CA LEU A 408 -13.78 -18.13 -3.11
C LEU A 408 -14.34 -17.07 -4.08
N VAL A 409 -13.47 -16.28 -4.72
CA VAL A 409 -13.89 -15.26 -5.69
C VAL A 409 -14.45 -15.88 -6.96
N SER A 410 -13.96 -17.07 -7.34
CA SER A 410 -14.46 -17.81 -8.52
C SER A 410 -15.94 -18.24 -8.42
N LEU A 411 -16.54 -18.17 -7.23
CA LEU A 411 -17.98 -18.45 -7.04
C LEU A 411 -18.87 -17.43 -7.77
N ASP A 412 -18.37 -16.24 -8.10
CA ASP A 412 -19.11 -15.23 -8.86
C ASP A 412 -19.17 -15.53 -10.37
N GLY A 413 -18.47 -16.55 -10.87
CA GLY A 413 -18.58 -17.03 -12.24
C GLY A 413 -17.88 -16.18 -13.31
N PHE A 414 -17.00 -15.25 -12.93
CA PHE A 414 -16.15 -14.52 -13.88
C PHE A 414 -15.06 -15.43 -14.48
N ASP A 415 -14.47 -14.98 -15.60
CA ASP A 415 -13.39 -15.69 -16.26
C ASP A 415 -12.12 -15.79 -15.38
N MET A 416 -11.28 -16.78 -15.71
CA MET A 416 -10.10 -17.09 -14.92
C MET A 416 -9.11 -15.91 -14.83
N VAL A 417 -8.94 -15.12 -15.89
CA VAL A 417 -8.02 -13.99 -15.92
C VAL A 417 -8.54 -12.88 -15.00
N THR A 418 -9.84 -12.58 -15.05
CA THR A 418 -10.49 -11.63 -14.15
C THR A 418 -10.31 -12.04 -12.70
N ASN A 419 -10.64 -13.28 -12.33
CA ASN A 419 -10.53 -13.74 -10.94
C ASN A 419 -9.07 -13.78 -10.45
N PHE A 420 -8.16 -14.30 -11.27
CA PHE A 420 -6.73 -14.36 -10.94
C PHE A 420 -6.14 -12.97 -10.71
N THR A 421 -6.41 -12.04 -11.63
CA THR A 421 -5.83 -10.69 -11.54
C THR A 421 -6.54 -9.83 -10.50
N SER A 422 -7.82 -10.07 -10.16
CA SER A 422 -8.48 -9.39 -9.03
C SER A 422 -7.83 -9.76 -7.70
N VAL A 423 -7.58 -11.05 -7.46
CA VAL A 423 -6.88 -11.50 -6.24
C VAL A 423 -5.43 -11.03 -6.24
N ALA A 424 -4.73 -11.08 -7.39
CA ALA A 424 -3.38 -10.56 -7.50
C ALA A 424 -3.31 -9.05 -7.20
N ALA A 425 -4.24 -8.27 -7.75
CA ALA A 425 -4.31 -6.83 -7.55
C ALA A 425 -4.64 -6.44 -6.10
N THR A 426 -5.57 -7.15 -5.45
CA THR A 426 -5.99 -6.84 -4.08
C THR A 426 -4.99 -7.33 -3.04
N LEU A 427 -4.48 -8.56 -3.16
CA LEU A 427 -3.50 -9.11 -2.20
C LEU A 427 -2.13 -8.43 -2.29
N ASN A 428 -1.76 -7.86 -3.45
CA ASN A 428 -0.54 -7.08 -3.61
C ASN A 428 -0.75 -5.57 -3.49
N ASN A 429 -1.99 -5.11 -3.25
CA ASN A 429 -2.35 -3.70 -3.09
C ASN A 429 -1.96 -2.85 -4.31
N ILE A 430 -2.43 -3.20 -5.52
CA ILE A 430 -2.06 -2.55 -6.80
C ILE A 430 -3.22 -1.77 -7.42
N GLY A 431 -4.44 -2.31 -7.32
CA GLY A 431 -5.67 -1.74 -7.87
C GLY A 431 -6.13 -2.43 -9.15
N PRO A 432 -5.68 -2.05 -10.35
CA PRO A 432 -6.16 -2.65 -11.59
C PRO A 432 -5.59 -4.06 -11.82
N GLY A 433 -6.44 -4.92 -12.40
CA GLY A 433 -6.07 -6.21 -12.95
C GLY A 433 -6.18 -6.22 -14.48
N LEU A 434 -6.80 -7.26 -15.03
CA LEU A 434 -7.09 -7.45 -16.45
C LEU A 434 -8.58 -7.77 -16.66
N ASN A 435 -9.06 -7.67 -17.88
CA ASN A 435 -10.45 -7.91 -18.28
C ASN A 435 -11.44 -7.06 -17.45
N GLN A 436 -12.40 -7.69 -16.72
CA GLN A 436 -13.45 -7.00 -15.97
C GLN A 436 -12.92 -6.11 -14.80
N VAL A 437 -11.68 -6.27 -14.41
CA VAL A 437 -10.98 -5.44 -13.40
C VAL A 437 -9.77 -4.72 -13.98
N GLY A 438 -9.76 -4.57 -15.30
CA GLY A 438 -8.72 -3.85 -16.05
C GLY A 438 -8.63 -2.37 -15.69
N PRO A 439 -7.67 -1.64 -16.28
CA PRO A 439 -7.37 -0.25 -15.91
C PRO A 439 -8.51 0.75 -16.16
N MET A 440 -9.44 0.43 -17.07
CA MET A 440 -10.64 1.22 -17.38
C MET A 440 -11.93 0.62 -16.79
N MET A 441 -11.80 -0.41 -15.96
CA MET A 441 -12.90 -1.14 -15.35
C MET A 441 -12.90 -0.97 -13.83
N ASN A 442 -13.84 -1.65 -13.13
CA ASN A 442 -13.95 -1.55 -11.67
C ASN A 442 -14.45 -2.87 -11.04
N PHE A 443 -14.39 -2.95 -9.72
CA PHE A 443 -14.80 -4.14 -8.96
C PHE A 443 -16.30 -4.17 -8.60
N GLY A 444 -17.10 -3.24 -9.10
CA GLY A 444 -18.52 -3.10 -8.76
C GLY A 444 -19.37 -4.32 -9.11
N ALA A 445 -19.00 -5.07 -10.16
CA ALA A 445 -19.74 -6.24 -10.64
C ALA A 445 -19.66 -7.46 -9.70
N TYR A 446 -18.68 -7.53 -8.80
CA TYR A 446 -18.55 -8.63 -7.84
C TYR A 446 -19.67 -8.63 -6.80
N SER A 447 -20.06 -9.82 -6.34
CA SER A 447 -21.00 -9.97 -5.22
C SER A 447 -20.43 -9.38 -3.91
N ASN A 448 -21.32 -9.10 -2.95
CA ASN A 448 -20.89 -8.66 -1.62
C ASN A 448 -19.97 -9.68 -0.93
N PHE A 449 -20.17 -10.98 -1.18
CA PHE A 449 -19.30 -12.02 -0.64
C PHE A 449 -17.89 -11.95 -1.22
N ALA A 450 -17.76 -11.90 -2.55
CA ALA A 450 -16.45 -11.77 -3.19
C ALA A 450 -15.75 -10.46 -2.79
N LYS A 451 -16.49 -9.35 -2.67
CA LYS A 451 -15.95 -8.08 -2.17
C LYS A 451 -15.40 -8.20 -0.75
N LEU A 452 -16.05 -8.95 0.15
CA LEU A 452 -15.54 -9.21 1.50
C LEU A 452 -14.25 -10.04 1.50
N VAL A 453 -14.13 -11.02 0.59
CA VAL A 453 -12.88 -11.76 0.40
C VAL A 453 -11.76 -10.83 -0.08
N LEU A 454 -12.03 -10.01 -1.09
CA LEU A 454 -11.06 -9.04 -1.61
C LEU A 454 -10.69 -7.96 -0.59
N ILE A 455 -11.62 -7.52 0.28
CA ILE A 455 -11.35 -6.64 1.44
C ILE A 455 -10.35 -7.31 2.38
N PHE A 456 -10.56 -8.58 2.69
CA PHE A 456 -9.62 -9.33 3.52
C PHE A 456 -8.24 -9.43 2.87
N ASP A 457 -8.18 -9.69 1.55
CA ASP A 457 -6.93 -9.75 0.80
C ASP A 457 -6.17 -8.42 0.83
N MET A 458 -6.86 -7.29 0.64
CA MET A 458 -6.25 -5.95 0.73
C MET A 458 -5.64 -5.69 2.11
N LEU A 459 -6.34 -6.03 3.19
CA LEU A 459 -5.84 -5.91 4.56
C LEU A 459 -4.69 -6.87 4.83
N ALA A 460 -4.80 -8.13 4.40
CA ALA A 460 -3.77 -9.14 4.59
C ALA A 460 -2.48 -8.78 3.83
N GLY A 461 -2.61 -8.31 2.59
CA GLY A 461 -1.47 -7.86 1.78
C GLY A 461 -0.75 -6.68 2.43
N ARG A 462 -1.48 -5.65 2.84
CA ARG A 462 -0.92 -4.46 3.48
C ARG A 462 -0.23 -4.75 4.81
N LEU A 463 -0.78 -5.66 5.60
CA LEU A 463 -0.29 -6.03 6.93
C LEU A 463 0.66 -7.23 6.92
N GLU A 464 1.18 -7.62 5.76
CA GLU A 464 2.13 -8.73 5.65
C GLU A 464 1.56 -10.08 6.15
N ILE A 465 0.27 -10.32 5.93
CA ILE A 465 -0.49 -11.56 6.16
C ILE A 465 -0.63 -11.93 7.65
N PHE A 466 0.47 -12.02 8.40
CA PHE A 466 0.48 -12.56 9.76
C PHE A 466 -0.42 -11.81 10.75
N PRO A 467 -0.46 -10.47 10.82
CA PRO A 467 -1.37 -9.75 11.70
C PRO A 467 -2.84 -10.10 11.47
N MET A 468 -3.24 -10.31 10.21
CA MET A 468 -4.60 -10.73 9.89
C MET A 468 -4.87 -12.19 10.28
N LEU A 469 -3.96 -13.10 9.95
CA LEU A 469 -4.13 -14.52 10.28
C LEU A 469 -4.16 -14.80 11.79
N VAL A 470 -3.36 -14.06 12.56
CA VAL A 470 -3.32 -14.19 14.04
C VAL A 470 -4.67 -13.89 14.68
N LEU A 471 -5.52 -13.04 14.08
CA LEU A 471 -6.87 -12.77 14.60
C LEU A 471 -7.76 -14.02 14.63
N PHE A 472 -7.54 -14.98 13.74
CA PHE A 472 -8.34 -16.21 13.65
C PHE A 472 -7.85 -17.32 14.59
N LEU A 473 -6.67 -17.15 15.22
CA LEU A 473 -6.15 -18.14 16.16
C LEU A 473 -6.79 -17.98 17.55
N PRO A 474 -7.44 -19.02 18.11
CA PRO A 474 -8.05 -18.93 19.45
C PRO A 474 -7.06 -18.54 20.54
N ASP A 475 -5.80 -18.98 20.43
CA ASP A 475 -4.74 -18.68 21.39
C ASP A 475 -4.38 -17.19 21.46
N THR A 476 -4.66 -16.42 20.41
CA THR A 476 -4.49 -14.96 20.41
C THR A 476 -5.35 -14.31 21.48
N TRP A 477 -6.54 -14.83 21.72
CA TRP A 477 -7.56 -14.25 22.57
C TRP A 477 -7.51 -14.78 24.03
N ARG A 478 -6.76 -15.85 24.30
CA ARG A 478 -6.64 -16.40 25.64
C ARG A 478 -5.84 -15.47 26.56
N ARG A 479 -6.30 -15.36 27.82
CA ARG A 479 -5.52 -14.73 28.91
C ARG A 479 -4.54 -15.77 29.44
N PHE A 480 -3.26 -15.45 29.44
CA PHE A 480 -2.26 -16.15 30.24
C PHE A 480 -2.04 -15.38 31.54
#